data_25f9e0c44dce950b72a2dde5aa81719c
#
_entry.id   25f9e0c44dce950b72a2dde5aa81719c
#
_cell.length_a   1.000
_cell.length_b   1.000
_cell.length_c   1.000
_cell.angle_alpha   90.00
_cell.angle_beta   90.00
_cell.angle_gamma   90.00
#
_symmetry.space_group_name_H-M   'P 1'
#
loop_
_entity.id
_entity.type
_entity.pdbx_description
1 polymer ?
#
loop_
_entity_poly.entity_id
_entity_poly.type
_entity_poly.pdbx_seq_one_letter_code
_entity_poly.pdbx_strand_id
1 'polypeptide(L)'
;MKTLNEIQQEILINANIPKNEINDWIYNNQSIVFDFLVHDFFIGLSYNISYKKITFFLRNESKSNYPSRKIYKQYFDFIKTCYPQFNISVSENNFSFSCDSNYQPIFTEILNKTYNYLKQTQSIEPIINIDLLDDSLLDKLLNSNKHIGIKANGFFLSYARDNNLNNVVYKLCNNGFIATEYLLGTTVFKKIELEKYDELLPYFPETFDCLNNVIFNLEKPKLNTTLEKNLLIIFSYTNKSNEKPLERYYTHSYPFISNTLLPNTYIVRIADLGGAFGCHGLNTKFDTNVEKDIQKFIKSLASLYEINEDKIVILGASSGGTGALYHALLGNYKTYSIDPYLGSEEYYKGKDPLYLKVLAKDIKESFLTIQKTGKNDAVICTSKNSEFYSDIINLKARIPELKVIEYNDPGIKNHPQVASKTNYLAGVIINNLLLDYKIKDTILDF
;
A
#
# COMPACT_ATOMS: atom_id res chain seq x y z
N MET A 1 -32.56 31.68 22.92
CA MET A 1 -31.39 30.75 22.93
C MET A 1 -31.97 29.35 22.96
N LYS A 2 -31.51 28.46 22.07
CA LYS A 2 -31.95 27.05 22.09
C LYS A 2 -31.47 26.37 23.38
N THR A 3 -32.28 25.51 23.96
CA THR A 3 -31.89 24.66 25.09
C THR A 3 -30.89 23.57 24.61
N LEU A 4 -30.16 22.99 25.57
CA LEU A 4 -29.25 21.87 25.28
C LEU A 4 -29.98 20.68 24.62
N ASN A 5 -31.19 20.39 25.07
CA ASN A 5 -32.02 19.33 24.51
C ASN A 5 -32.41 19.62 23.06
N GLU A 6 -32.77 20.86 22.74
CA GLU A 6 -33.08 21.25 21.36
C GLU A 6 -31.87 21.12 20.43
N ILE A 7 -30.70 21.53 20.91
CA ILE A 7 -29.44 21.39 20.18
C ILE A 7 -29.09 19.91 19.98
N GLN A 8 -29.25 19.07 21.00
CA GLN A 8 -29.01 17.63 20.98
C GLN A 8 -29.89 16.93 19.91
N GLN A 9 -31.19 17.23 19.94
CA GLN A 9 -32.12 16.65 18.95
C GLN A 9 -31.83 17.11 17.52
N GLU A 10 -31.47 18.37 17.35
CA GLU A 10 -31.09 18.92 16.03
C GLU A 10 -29.83 18.26 15.48
N ILE A 11 -28.83 18.00 16.34
CA ILE A 11 -27.60 17.28 15.95
C ILE A 11 -27.94 15.86 15.49
N LEU A 12 -28.74 15.12 16.23
CA LEU A 12 -29.14 13.75 15.87
C LEU A 12 -29.91 13.69 14.55
N ILE A 13 -30.85 14.60 14.35
CA ILE A 13 -31.62 14.68 13.09
C ILE A 13 -30.69 14.98 11.90
N ASN A 14 -29.81 15.96 12.05
CA ASN A 14 -28.92 16.39 10.98
C ASN A 14 -27.78 15.39 10.71
N ALA A 15 -27.35 14.62 11.71
CA ALA A 15 -26.37 13.56 11.55
C ALA A 15 -26.91 12.30 10.85
N ASN A 16 -28.25 12.20 10.72
CA ASN A 16 -28.92 11.05 10.11
C ASN A 16 -28.52 9.70 10.71
N ILE A 17 -28.34 9.66 12.05
CA ILE A 17 -27.94 8.47 12.79
C ILE A 17 -29.18 7.88 13.47
N PRO A 18 -29.47 6.58 13.32
CA PRO A 18 -30.57 5.94 14.03
C PRO A 18 -30.39 6.03 15.54
N LYS A 19 -31.43 6.44 16.25
CA LYS A 19 -31.39 6.69 17.70
C LYS A 19 -31.03 5.45 18.53
N ASN A 20 -31.33 4.27 18.03
CA ASN A 20 -30.97 2.99 18.66
C ASN A 20 -29.51 2.58 18.47
N GLU A 21 -28.75 3.28 17.63
CA GLU A 21 -27.34 2.98 17.34
C GLU A 21 -26.37 3.96 18.07
N ILE A 22 -26.90 4.90 18.83
CA ILE A 22 -26.12 5.92 19.53
C ILE A 22 -26.67 6.17 20.94
N ASN A 23 -25.79 6.27 21.92
CA ASN A 23 -26.15 6.78 23.24
C ASN A 23 -25.90 8.27 23.29
N ASP A 24 -26.85 9.02 23.85
CA ASP A 24 -26.74 10.45 23.95
C ASP A 24 -27.19 10.92 25.36
N TRP A 25 -26.45 11.85 25.98
CA TRP A 25 -26.79 12.45 27.26
C TRP A 25 -26.19 13.83 27.44
N ILE A 26 -26.72 14.56 28.39
CA ILE A 26 -26.20 15.86 28.78
C ILE A 26 -25.36 15.71 30.05
N TYR A 27 -24.12 16.17 30.00
CA TYR A 27 -23.20 16.13 31.11
C TYR A 27 -23.02 17.52 31.75
N ASN A 28 -23.25 17.60 33.05
CA ASN A 28 -23.10 18.82 33.86
C ASN A 28 -23.81 20.06 33.30
N ASN A 29 -24.92 19.92 32.62
CA ASN A 29 -25.67 21.00 31.97
C ASN A 29 -24.81 21.90 31.02
N GLN A 30 -23.68 21.43 30.56
CA GLN A 30 -22.74 22.20 29.72
C GLN A 30 -22.26 21.45 28.49
N SER A 31 -22.34 20.12 28.45
CA SER A 31 -21.84 19.30 27.38
C SER A 31 -22.90 18.32 26.92
N ILE A 32 -23.03 18.21 25.62
CA ILE A 32 -23.78 17.14 24.96
C ILE A 32 -22.78 16.03 24.63
N VAL A 33 -23.12 14.80 24.99
CA VAL A 33 -22.25 13.63 24.78
C VAL A 33 -22.97 12.63 23.91
N PHE A 34 -22.27 12.10 22.93
CA PHE A 34 -22.70 11.01 22.08
C PHE A 34 -21.65 9.91 22.12
N ASP A 35 -22.03 8.67 22.30
CA ASP A 35 -21.12 7.56 22.17
C ASP A 35 -21.71 6.36 21.42
N PHE A 36 -20.81 5.60 20.83
CA PHE A 36 -21.11 4.40 20.05
C PHE A 36 -20.40 3.21 20.68
N LEU A 37 -21.12 2.13 20.89
CA LEU A 37 -20.51 0.85 21.25
C LEU A 37 -20.00 0.17 19.99
N VAL A 38 -18.68 -0.06 19.94
CA VAL A 38 -18.03 -0.75 18.84
C VAL A 38 -17.16 -1.86 19.40
N HIS A 39 -17.58 -3.08 19.16
CA HIS A 39 -16.98 -4.28 19.75
C HIS A 39 -16.85 -4.15 21.27
N ASP A 40 -16.05 -4.03 22.02
CA ASP A 40 -15.99 -3.89 23.49
C ASP A 40 -15.60 -2.46 23.92
N PHE A 41 -15.67 -1.48 23.04
CA PHE A 41 -15.26 -0.11 23.29
C PHE A 41 -16.37 0.89 23.01
N PHE A 42 -16.46 1.92 23.84
CA PHE A 42 -17.22 3.12 23.51
C PHE A 42 -16.30 4.16 22.87
N ILE A 43 -16.66 4.59 21.68
CA ILE A 43 -16.05 5.75 21.03
C ILE A 43 -17.03 6.89 21.16
N GLY A 44 -16.60 7.96 21.83
CA GLY A 44 -17.49 9.04 22.16
C GLY A 44 -16.98 10.40 21.72
N LEU A 45 -17.94 11.30 21.49
CA LEU A 45 -17.73 12.71 21.25
C LEU A 45 -18.48 13.51 22.28
N SER A 46 -17.85 14.50 22.88
CA SER A 46 -18.53 15.49 23.71
C SER A 46 -18.36 16.89 23.13
N TYR A 47 -19.42 17.64 23.12
CA TYR A 47 -19.42 19.05 22.74
C TYR A 47 -19.74 19.90 23.97
N ASN A 48 -18.74 20.64 24.45
CA ASN A 48 -18.92 21.60 25.55
C ASN A 48 -19.25 22.97 24.97
N ILE A 49 -20.47 23.44 25.27
CA ILE A 49 -21.00 24.68 24.72
C ILE A 49 -20.29 25.90 25.32
N SER A 50 -20.02 25.89 26.63
CA SER A 50 -19.39 27.01 27.30
C SER A 50 -17.97 27.28 26.88
N TYR A 51 -17.19 26.21 26.67
CA TYR A 51 -15.78 26.29 26.25
C TYR A 51 -15.60 26.15 24.74
N LYS A 52 -16.70 25.95 24.02
CA LYS A 52 -16.65 25.72 22.58
C LYS A 52 -15.60 24.63 22.20
N LYS A 53 -15.65 23.51 22.88
CA LYS A 53 -14.67 22.45 22.78
C LYS A 53 -15.31 21.13 22.41
N ILE A 54 -14.75 20.48 21.40
CA ILE A 54 -15.11 19.12 21.03
C ILE A 54 -14.03 18.19 21.58
N THR A 55 -14.45 17.16 22.31
CA THR A 55 -13.54 16.16 22.88
C THR A 55 -13.95 14.78 22.38
N PHE A 56 -12.98 14.03 21.90
CA PHE A 56 -13.12 12.63 21.56
C PHE A 56 -12.56 11.79 22.70
N PHE A 57 -13.24 10.72 23.03
CA PHE A 57 -12.79 9.81 24.05
C PHE A 57 -13.06 8.35 23.65
N LEU A 58 -12.22 7.48 24.19
CA LEU A 58 -12.37 6.03 24.08
C LEU A 58 -12.50 5.49 25.50
N ARG A 59 -13.48 4.64 25.75
CA ARG A 59 -13.58 3.91 27.02
C ARG A 59 -13.88 2.44 26.76
N ASN A 60 -13.38 1.58 27.62
CA ASN A 60 -13.71 0.16 27.63
C ASN A 60 -14.87 -0.10 28.60
N GLU A 61 -15.78 -1.01 28.25
CA GLU A 61 -16.84 -1.47 29.17
C GLU A 61 -16.26 -2.22 30.38
N SER A 62 -15.22 -3.02 30.17
CA SER A 62 -14.51 -3.70 31.25
C SER A 62 -13.45 -2.77 31.84
N LYS A 63 -13.56 -2.44 33.12
CA LYS A 63 -12.65 -1.55 33.84
C LYS A 63 -11.16 -2.00 33.87
N SER A 64 -10.80 -3.10 33.21
CA SER A 64 -9.50 -3.76 33.35
C SER A 64 -8.47 -3.46 32.25
N ASN A 65 -8.87 -2.99 31.05
CA ASN A 65 -7.90 -2.70 29.99
C ASN A 65 -8.32 -1.47 29.19
N TYR A 66 -7.54 -0.41 29.24
CA TYR A 66 -7.67 0.72 28.31
C TYR A 66 -7.40 0.25 26.89
N PRO A 67 -8.14 0.78 25.89
CA PRO A 67 -7.82 0.52 24.48
C PRO A 67 -6.35 0.80 24.23
N SER A 68 -5.70 -0.04 23.45
CA SER A 68 -4.27 0.14 23.19
C SER A 68 -4.04 1.54 22.60
N ARG A 69 -2.94 2.20 22.97
CA ARG A 69 -2.52 3.49 22.39
C ARG A 69 -2.64 3.55 20.87
N LYS A 70 -2.56 2.39 20.24
CA LYS A 70 -2.61 2.20 18.79
C LYS A 70 -4.01 2.41 18.21
N ILE A 71 -5.06 1.91 18.85
CA ILE A 71 -6.46 2.12 18.43
C ILE A 71 -6.82 3.60 18.53
N TYR A 72 -6.43 4.21 19.64
CA TYR A 72 -6.60 5.64 19.87
C TYR A 72 -5.89 6.47 18.78
N LYS A 73 -4.65 6.10 18.44
CA LYS A 73 -3.86 6.77 17.42
C LYS A 73 -4.51 6.68 16.04
N GLN A 74 -5.03 5.51 15.64
CA GLN A 74 -5.69 5.33 14.35
C GLN A 74 -6.93 6.21 14.19
N TYR A 75 -7.77 6.25 15.23
CA TYR A 75 -8.94 7.12 15.22
C TYR A 75 -8.55 8.60 15.23
N PHE A 76 -7.52 8.96 15.98
CA PHE A 76 -6.93 10.30 15.98
C PHE A 76 -6.42 10.70 14.58
N ASP A 77 -5.65 9.82 13.93
CA ASP A 77 -5.10 10.07 12.59
C ASP A 77 -6.23 10.18 11.55
N PHE A 78 -7.29 9.37 11.67
CA PHE A 78 -8.50 9.52 10.86
C PHE A 78 -9.13 10.92 11.03
N ILE A 79 -9.38 11.36 12.26
CA ILE A 79 -9.95 12.68 12.53
C ILE A 79 -9.03 13.80 12.04
N LYS A 80 -7.73 13.69 12.27
CA LYS A 80 -6.74 14.67 11.80
C LYS A 80 -6.68 14.76 10.28
N THR A 81 -6.83 13.64 9.58
CA THR A 81 -6.88 13.60 8.12
C THR A 81 -8.14 14.29 7.59
N CYS A 82 -9.29 14.08 8.25
CA CYS A 82 -10.54 14.72 7.88
C CYS A 82 -10.56 16.23 8.16
N TYR A 83 -9.80 16.69 9.16
CA TYR A 83 -9.85 18.06 9.68
C TYR A 83 -8.45 18.64 9.95
N PRO A 84 -7.61 18.76 8.92
CA PRO A 84 -6.21 19.21 9.06
C PRO A 84 -6.06 20.64 9.56
N GLN A 85 -7.13 21.45 9.44
CA GLN A 85 -7.14 22.85 9.86
C GLN A 85 -7.25 23.04 11.39
N PHE A 86 -7.58 21.99 12.15
CA PHE A 86 -7.74 22.12 13.58
C PHE A 86 -6.44 21.83 14.34
N ASN A 87 -6.18 22.69 15.34
CA ASN A 87 -5.10 22.47 16.29
C ASN A 87 -5.59 21.50 17.37
N ILE A 88 -5.09 20.26 17.33
CA ILE A 88 -5.59 19.18 18.17
C ILE A 88 -4.67 18.99 19.37
N SER A 89 -5.18 19.14 20.57
CA SER A 89 -4.47 18.81 21.81
C SER A 89 -4.75 17.35 22.20
N VAL A 90 -3.71 16.61 22.56
CA VAL A 90 -3.79 15.18 22.89
C VAL A 90 -3.45 14.98 24.35
N SER A 91 -4.26 14.20 25.07
CA SER A 91 -3.96 13.64 26.38
C SER A 91 -3.91 12.10 26.30
N GLU A 92 -3.56 11.42 27.38
CA GLU A 92 -3.35 9.96 27.38
C GLU A 92 -4.53 9.15 26.81
N ASN A 93 -5.77 9.59 27.03
CA ASN A 93 -6.98 8.83 26.66
C ASN A 93 -8.04 9.66 25.91
N ASN A 94 -7.73 10.90 25.57
CA ASN A 94 -8.63 11.73 24.79
C ASN A 94 -7.84 12.74 23.94
N PHE A 95 -8.47 13.25 22.91
CA PHE A 95 -7.99 14.41 22.18
C PHE A 95 -9.11 15.41 22.00
N SER A 96 -8.75 16.67 21.93
CA SER A 96 -9.72 17.74 21.82
C SER A 96 -9.23 18.83 20.90
N PHE A 97 -10.15 19.54 20.29
CA PHE A 97 -9.86 20.75 19.54
C PHE A 97 -10.87 21.84 19.88
N SER A 98 -10.41 23.07 19.76
CA SER A 98 -11.22 24.26 19.90
C SER A 98 -11.43 24.87 18.53
N CYS A 99 -12.56 25.48 18.31
CA CYS A 99 -12.97 26.05 17.05
C CYS A 99 -13.65 27.42 17.30
N ASP A 100 -13.40 28.44 16.50
CA ASP A 100 -13.82 29.83 16.80
C ASP A 100 -15.17 30.26 16.19
N SER A 101 -15.83 29.43 15.42
CA SER A 101 -17.06 29.74 14.70
C SER A 101 -18.19 28.74 14.93
N ASN A 102 -19.32 28.90 14.35
CA ASN A 102 -20.57 28.16 14.59
C ASN A 102 -20.38 26.61 14.53
N TYR A 103 -20.33 25.96 15.70
CA TYR A 103 -19.83 24.59 15.93
C TYR A 103 -20.79 23.48 15.58
N GLN A 104 -22.08 23.75 15.66
CA GLN A 104 -23.08 22.71 15.53
C GLN A 104 -23.00 21.97 14.16
N PRO A 105 -22.83 22.65 13.04
CA PRO A 105 -22.64 21.97 11.75
C PRO A 105 -21.37 21.11 11.69
N ILE A 106 -20.25 21.63 12.22
CA ILE A 106 -18.97 20.92 12.26
C ILE A 106 -19.05 19.71 13.17
N PHE A 107 -19.63 19.84 14.34
CA PHE A 107 -19.82 18.72 15.25
C PHE A 107 -20.72 17.64 14.64
N THR A 108 -21.80 18.02 13.98
CA THR A 108 -22.71 17.11 13.28
C THR A 108 -21.99 16.36 12.16
N GLU A 109 -21.16 17.05 11.40
CA GLU A 109 -20.34 16.43 10.36
C GLU A 109 -19.34 15.43 10.90
N ILE A 110 -18.62 15.82 11.99
CA ILE A 110 -17.66 14.94 12.67
C ILE A 110 -18.38 13.71 13.22
N LEU A 111 -19.53 13.89 13.87
CA LEU A 111 -20.33 12.81 14.42
C LEU A 111 -20.75 11.82 13.30
N ASN A 112 -21.22 12.33 12.17
CA ASN A 112 -21.62 11.52 11.03
C ASN A 112 -20.43 10.76 10.42
N LYS A 113 -19.30 11.44 10.21
CA LYS A 113 -18.07 10.77 9.72
C LYS A 113 -17.59 9.69 10.69
N THR A 114 -17.63 9.97 11.99
CA THR A 114 -17.30 8.99 13.02
C THR A 114 -18.23 7.79 12.97
N TYR A 115 -19.53 8.00 12.92
CA TYR A 115 -20.52 6.95 12.80
C TYR A 115 -20.30 6.09 11.56
N ASN A 116 -20.10 6.71 10.40
CA ASN A 116 -19.85 5.97 9.14
C ASN A 116 -18.53 5.19 9.20
N TYR A 117 -17.47 5.76 9.75
CA TYR A 117 -16.20 5.07 9.98
C TYR A 117 -16.38 3.83 10.87
N LEU A 118 -17.12 3.97 11.96
CA LEU A 118 -17.41 2.87 12.89
C LEU A 118 -18.35 1.83 12.26
N LYS A 119 -19.33 2.25 11.49
CA LYS A 119 -20.23 1.34 10.78
C LYS A 119 -19.52 0.52 9.71
N GLN A 120 -18.56 1.09 9.01
CA GLN A 120 -17.68 0.34 8.12
C GLN A 120 -16.92 -0.76 8.88
N THR A 121 -16.45 -0.48 10.11
CA THR A 121 -15.80 -1.51 10.93
C THR A 121 -16.76 -2.61 11.39
N GLN A 122 -18.01 -2.28 11.68
CA GLN A 122 -19.05 -3.25 12.08
C GLN A 122 -19.58 -4.10 10.92
N SER A 123 -19.52 -3.59 9.68
CA SER A 123 -19.95 -4.33 8.48
C SER A 123 -18.94 -5.40 8.03
N ILE A 124 -17.78 -5.47 8.69
CA ILE A 124 -16.77 -6.49 8.40
C ILE A 124 -17.13 -7.73 9.22
N GLU A 125 -17.90 -8.60 8.64
CA GLU A 125 -18.17 -9.92 9.20
C GLU A 125 -17.71 -11.01 8.23
N PRO A 126 -17.13 -12.09 8.77
CA PRO A 126 -16.86 -12.39 10.18
C PRO A 126 -15.57 -11.72 10.71
N ILE A 127 -15.60 -11.24 11.97
CA ILE A 127 -14.40 -10.88 12.72
C ILE A 127 -14.04 -12.02 13.66
N ILE A 128 -12.77 -12.42 13.63
CA ILE A 128 -12.30 -13.54 14.43
C ILE A 128 -11.12 -13.09 15.29
N ASN A 129 -11.19 -13.41 16.58
CA ASN A 129 -10.02 -13.27 17.43
C ASN A 129 -8.99 -14.35 17.03
N ILE A 130 -7.73 -13.95 16.86
CA ILE A 130 -6.66 -14.85 16.46
C ILE A 130 -6.50 -16.03 17.43
N ASP A 131 -6.77 -15.84 18.71
CA ASP A 131 -6.68 -16.89 19.72
C ASP A 131 -7.72 -18.02 19.54
N LEU A 132 -8.78 -17.76 18.76
CA LEU A 132 -9.85 -18.72 18.43
C LEU A 132 -9.69 -19.33 17.03
N LEU A 133 -8.68 -18.89 16.28
CA LEU A 133 -8.49 -19.29 14.90
C LEU A 133 -7.72 -20.60 14.82
N ASP A 134 -8.41 -21.67 14.54
CA ASP A 134 -7.83 -22.96 14.14
C ASP A 134 -7.90 -23.18 12.62
N ASP A 135 -7.23 -24.22 12.14
CA ASP A 135 -7.17 -24.56 10.72
C ASP A 135 -8.54 -24.86 10.11
N SER A 136 -9.45 -25.53 10.86
CA SER A 136 -10.79 -25.90 10.39
C SER A 136 -11.68 -24.66 10.23
N LEU A 137 -11.64 -23.77 11.21
CA LEU A 137 -12.36 -22.51 11.16
C LEU A 137 -11.84 -21.63 10.01
N LEU A 138 -10.51 -21.53 9.86
CA LEU A 138 -9.90 -20.78 8.77
C LEU A 138 -10.36 -21.31 7.41
N ASP A 139 -10.28 -22.61 7.16
CA ASP A 139 -10.68 -23.22 5.89
C ASP A 139 -12.17 -22.98 5.59
N LYS A 140 -13.05 -23.04 6.60
CA LYS A 140 -14.46 -22.69 6.45
C LYS A 140 -14.64 -21.24 6.04
N LEU A 141 -13.92 -20.31 6.65
CA LEU A 141 -14.01 -18.88 6.40
C LEU A 141 -13.51 -18.50 5.00
N LEU A 142 -12.39 -19.08 4.57
CA LEU A 142 -11.80 -18.85 3.26
C LEU A 142 -12.75 -19.27 2.12
N ASN A 143 -13.55 -20.32 2.35
CA ASN A 143 -14.49 -20.83 1.36
C ASN A 143 -15.82 -20.07 1.30
N SER A 144 -16.26 -19.48 2.42
CA SER A 144 -17.62 -18.93 2.53
C SER A 144 -17.68 -17.40 2.50
N ASN A 145 -16.54 -16.69 2.61
CA ASN A 145 -16.55 -15.24 2.78
C ASN A 145 -15.71 -14.51 1.74
N LYS A 146 -16.16 -13.31 1.38
CA LYS A 146 -15.39 -12.35 0.55
C LYS A 146 -14.54 -11.40 1.38
N HIS A 147 -14.89 -11.22 2.66
CA HIS A 147 -14.16 -10.41 3.63
C HIS A 147 -13.96 -11.20 4.91
N ILE A 148 -12.82 -11.01 5.55
CA ILE A 148 -12.48 -11.61 6.84
C ILE A 148 -11.76 -10.55 7.68
N GLY A 149 -12.24 -10.29 8.89
CA GLY A 149 -11.55 -9.50 9.89
C GLY A 149 -10.77 -10.40 10.85
N ILE A 150 -9.48 -10.18 11.04
CA ILE A 150 -8.67 -10.88 12.04
C ILE A 150 -8.23 -9.88 13.09
N LYS A 151 -8.74 -10.08 14.32
CA LYS A 151 -8.38 -9.30 15.49
C LYS A 151 -7.13 -9.90 16.15
N ALA A 152 -6.07 -9.12 16.28
CA ALA A 152 -4.82 -9.53 16.90
C ALA A 152 -4.23 -8.38 17.72
N ASN A 153 -3.21 -8.67 18.53
CA ASN A 153 -2.48 -7.62 19.24
C ASN A 153 -1.58 -6.85 18.26
N GLY A 154 -2.20 -6.05 17.41
CA GLY A 154 -1.58 -5.26 16.37
C GLY A 154 -1.98 -5.70 14.96
N PHE A 155 -1.30 -5.16 13.96
CA PHE A 155 -1.53 -5.53 12.57
C PHE A 155 -1.19 -7.00 12.33
N PHE A 156 -2.15 -7.77 11.81
CA PHE A 156 -2.06 -9.23 11.79
C PHE A 156 -0.84 -9.78 11.07
N LEU A 157 -0.44 -9.24 9.92
CA LEU A 157 0.72 -9.76 9.19
C LEU A 157 2.04 -9.63 9.98
N SER A 158 2.18 -8.57 10.78
CA SER A 158 3.32 -8.40 11.69
C SER A 158 3.22 -9.35 12.89
N TYR A 159 2.02 -9.43 13.48
CA TYR A 159 1.74 -10.36 14.58
C TYR A 159 2.00 -11.82 14.19
N ALA A 160 1.53 -12.22 13.00
CA ALA A 160 1.68 -13.60 12.51
C ALA A 160 3.16 -13.99 12.34
N ARG A 161 4.00 -13.10 11.85
CA ARG A 161 5.44 -13.32 11.72
C ARG A 161 6.10 -13.51 13.09
N ASP A 162 5.74 -12.65 14.04
CA ASP A 162 6.35 -12.63 15.37
C ASP A 162 5.88 -13.82 16.24
N ASN A 163 4.73 -14.44 15.91
CA ASN A 163 4.12 -15.56 16.63
C ASN A 163 4.08 -16.87 15.82
N ASN A 164 4.90 -17.01 14.77
CA ASN A 164 4.99 -18.21 13.93
C ASN A 164 3.68 -18.64 13.25
N LEU A 165 2.78 -17.71 12.95
CA LEU A 165 1.51 -17.95 12.27
C LEU A 165 1.60 -17.75 10.74
N ASN A 166 2.79 -17.90 10.15
CA ASN A 166 3.02 -17.71 8.72
C ASN A 166 2.11 -18.59 7.85
N ASN A 167 1.76 -19.79 8.32
CA ASN A 167 0.86 -20.69 7.59
C ASN A 167 -0.54 -20.09 7.40
N VAL A 168 -1.06 -19.32 8.36
CA VAL A 168 -2.34 -18.62 8.24
C VAL A 168 -2.24 -17.58 7.13
N VAL A 169 -1.14 -16.82 7.07
CA VAL A 169 -0.91 -15.82 6.01
C VAL A 169 -0.80 -16.50 4.65
N TYR A 170 -0.08 -17.60 4.52
CA TYR A 170 0.00 -18.36 3.27
C TYR A 170 -1.37 -18.87 2.82
N LYS A 171 -2.18 -19.41 3.75
CA LYS A 171 -3.54 -19.85 3.43
C LYS A 171 -4.42 -18.69 2.92
N LEU A 172 -4.40 -17.53 3.61
CA LEU A 172 -5.10 -16.33 3.17
C LEU A 172 -4.69 -15.93 1.75
N CYS A 173 -3.40 -15.74 1.52
CA CYS A 173 -2.88 -15.29 0.22
C CYS A 173 -3.14 -16.31 -0.90
N ASN A 174 -2.97 -17.61 -0.63
CA ASN A 174 -3.21 -18.68 -1.61
C ASN A 174 -4.71 -18.87 -1.93
N ASN A 175 -5.60 -18.25 -1.16
CA ASN A 175 -7.04 -18.15 -1.45
C ASN A 175 -7.45 -16.75 -1.95
N GLY A 176 -6.48 -15.90 -2.31
CA GLY A 176 -6.71 -14.60 -2.90
C GLY A 176 -7.05 -13.47 -1.93
N PHE A 177 -6.83 -13.67 -0.63
CA PHE A 177 -7.09 -12.62 0.34
C PHE A 177 -5.88 -11.68 0.48
N ILE A 178 -6.14 -10.38 0.36
CA ILE A 178 -5.18 -9.30 0.60
C ILE A 178 -5.65 -8.43 1.76
N ALA A 179 -4.72 -7.87 2.53
CA ALA A 179 -5.04 -6.93 3.59
C ALA A 179 -5.39 -5.56 2.98
N THR A 180 -6.62 -5.11 3.16
CA THR A 180 -7.11 -3.84 2.63
C THR A 180 -7.17 -2.74 3.67
N GLU A 181 -7.49 -3.08 4.92
CA GLU A 181 -7.70 -2.11 5.97
C GLU A 181 -7.14 -2.61 7.31
N TYR A 182 -6.85 -1.66 8.20
CA TYR A 182 -6.52 -1.96 9.59
C TYR A 182 -7.29 -1.00 10.49
N LEU A 183 -8.30 -1.53 11.17
CA LEU A 183 -9.26 -0.75 11.92
C LEU A 183 -9.44 -1.34 13.32
N LEU A 184 -9.25 -0.52 14.35
CA LEU A 184 -9.52 -0.88 15.75
C LEU A 184 -8.91 -2.24 16.20
N GLY A 185 -7.67 -2.50 15.81
CA GLY A 185 -6.98 -3.76 16.13
C GLY A 185 -7.33 -4.94 15.22
N THR A 186 -8.22 -4.74 14.26
CA THR A 186 -8.62 -5.75 13.28
C THR A 186 -7.98 -5.49 11.92
N THR A 187 -7.28 -6.46 11.39
CA THR A 187 -6.83 -6.45 9.99
C THR A 187 -7.92 -7.04 9.13
N VAL A 188 -8.37 -6.26 8.16
CA VAL A 188 -9.39 -6.67 7.20
C VAL A 188 -8.74 -7.23 5.96
N PHE A 189 -9.16 -8.42 5.59
CA PHE A 189 -8.77 -9.07 4.36
C PHE A 189 -9.95 -9.11 3.40
N LYS A 190 -9.72 -8.72 2.15
CA LYS A 190 -10.67 -8.86 1.06
C LYS A 190 -10.18 -9.92 0.09
N LYS A 191 -11.08 -10.79 -0.35
CA LYS A 191 -10.80 -11.77 -1.39
C LYS A 191 -10.79 -11.08 -2.75
N ILE A 192 -9.71 -11.24 -3.50
CA ILE A 192 -9.63 -10.87 -4.91
C ILE A 192 -10.42 -11.92 -5.70
N GLU A 193 -11.30 -11.48 -6.58
CA GLU A 193 -11.87 -12.34 -7.61
C GLU A 193 -11.02 -12.22 -8.87
N LEU A 194 -10.57 -13.35 -9.44
CA LEU A 194 -9.80 -13.35 -10.67
C LEU A 194 -10.58 -12.65 -11.78
N GLU A 195 -9.91 -11.87 -12.60
CA GLU A 195 -10.48 -11.04 -13.67
C GLU A 195 -11.39 -9.89 -13.21
N LYS A 196 -11.42 -9.58 -11.89
CA LYS A 196 -12.22 -8.49 -11.30
C LYS A 196 -11.41 -7.62 -10.34
N TYR A 197 -10.19 -7.29 -10.72
CA TYR A 197 -9.33 -6.45 -9.90
C TYR A 197 -9.85 -5.01 -9.76
N ASP A 198 -10.70 -4.56 -10.68
CA ASP A 198 -11.41 -3.28 -10.60
C ASP A 198 -12.31 -3.16 -9.36
N GLU A 199 -12.80 -4.27 -8.80
CA GLU A 199 -13.53 -4.27 -7.52
C GLU A 199 -12.68 -3.81 -6.32
N LEU A 200 -11.37 -3.70 -6.49
CA LEU A 200 -10.45 -3.14 -5.48
C LEU A 200 -10.26 -1.62 -5.58
N LEU A 201 -10.64 -1.00 -6.71
CA LEU A 201 -10.45 0.45 -6.91
C LEU A 201 -11.00 1.32 -5.78
N PRO A 202 -12.17 1.01 -5.13
CA PRO A 202 -12.67 1.80 -4.01
C PRO A 202 -11.72 1.89 -2.80
N TYR A 203 -10.75 0.98 -2.69
CA TYR A 203 -9.75 0.98 -1.62
C TYR A 203 -8.49 1.79 -1.98
N PHE A 204 -8.32 2.18 -3.26
CA PHE A 204 -7.23 3.00 -3.75
C PHE A 204 -7.67 4.47 -3.87
N PRO A 205 -6.70 5.43 -3.95
CA PRO A 205 -7.03 6.81 -4.27
C PRO A 205 -7.80 6.94 -5.59
N GLU A 206 -8.68 7.95 -5.71
CA GLU A 206 -9.52 8.20 -6.90
C GLU A 206 -8.75 8.36 -8.22
N THR A 207 -7.44 8.61 -8.14
CA THR A 207 -6.56 8.77 -9.30
C THR A 207 -6.10 7.44 -9.90
N PHE A 208 -6.53 6.32 -9.32
CA PHE A 208 -6.21 4.98 -9.81
C PHE A 208 -7.25 4.48 -10.79
N ASP A 209 -6.80 3.62 -11.69
CA ASP A 209 -7.60 2.93 -12.69
C ASP A 209 -7.18 1.46 -12.75
N CYS A 210 -7.95 0.64 -13.45
CA CYS A 210 -7.67 -0.78 -13.67
C CYS A 210 -7.75 -1.11 -15.16
N LEU A 211 -6.70 -1.73 -15.69
CA LEU A 211 -6.65 -2.22 -17.06
C LEU A 211 -5.96 -3.58 -17.09
N ASN A 212 -6.60 -4.58 -17.71
CA ASN A 212 -6.08 -5.96 -17.79
C ASN A 212 -5.68 -6.52 -16.41
N ASN A 213 -6.50 -6.33 -15.38
CA ASN A 213 -6.28 -6.74 -13.98
C ASN A 213 -5.08 -6.07 -13.29
N VAL A 214 -4.50 -5.04 -13.88
CA VAL A 214 -3.44 -4.24 -13.28
C VAL A 214 -4.04 -2.93 -12.77
N ILE A 215 -3.91 -2.69 -11.47
CA ILE A 215 -4.28 -1.40 -10.85
C ILE A 215 -3.11 -0.46 -10.96
N PHE A 216 -3.35 0.75 -11.44
CA PHE A 216 -2.29 1.71 -11.74
C PHE A 216 -2.73 3.15 -11.57
N ASN A 217 -1.75 4.03 -11.40
CA ASN A 217 -1.92 5.48 -11.46
C ASN A 217 -1.19 6.00 -12.70
N LEU A 218 -1.83 6.88 -13.46
CA LEU A 218 -1.28 7.49 -14.67
C LEU A 218 -1.04 8.99 -14.49
N GLU A 219 0.19 9.42 -14.70
CA GLU A 219 0.58 10.82 -14.86
C GLU A 219 0.82 11.13 -16.35
N LYS A 220 -0.01 12.01 -16.91
CA LYS A 220 0.10 12.41 -18.32
C LYS A 220 1.26 13.38 -18.53
N PRO A 221 1.83 13.44 -19.75
CA PRO A 221 2.87 14.40 -20.10
C PRO A 221 2.49 15.84 -19.74
N LYS A 222 3.46 16.60 -19.24
CA LYS A 222 3.27 18.02 -18.90
C LYS A 222 3.00 18.91 -20.10
N LEU A 223 3.54 18.53 -21.25
CA LEU A 223 3.39 19.27 -22.50
C LEU A 223 2.70 18.39 -23.54
N ASN A 224 1.66 18.92 -24.16
CA ASN A 224 1.09 18.33 -25.37
C ASN A 224 1.97 18.74 -26.54
N THR A 225 2.88 17.86 -26.96
CA THR A 225 3.84 18.14 -28.03
C THR A 225 3.57 17.24 -29.21
N THR A 226 4.10 17.61 -30.38
CA THR A 226 4.14 16.76 -31.56
C THR A 226 5.33 15.77 -31.54
N LEU A 227 6.09 15.76 -30.45
CA LEU A 227 7.21 14.85 -30.26
C LEU A 227 6.72 13.41 -30.06
N GLU A 228 7.55 12.47 -30.44
CA GLU A 228 7.30 11.05 -30.17
C GLU A 228 7.05 10.80 -28.70
N LYS A 229 5.97 10.10 -28.39
CA LYS A 229 5.55 9.84 -27.00
C LYS A 229 6.40 8.75 -26.36
N ASN A 230 6.68 8.89 -25.08
CA ASN A 230 7.42 7.90 -24.28
C ASN A 230 6.55 7.36 -23.15
N LEU A 231 6.87 6.17 -22.66
CA LEU A 231 6.20 5.53 -21.53
C LEU A 231 7.24 5.07 -20.51
N LEU A 232 7.10 5.57 -19.28
CA LEU A 232 7.81 5.04 -18.13
C LEU A 232 6.84 4.26 -17.25
N ILE A 233 7.12 2.98 -17.03
CA ILE A 233 6.35 2.14 -16.09
C ILE A 233 7.19 1.91 -14.83
N ILE A 234 6.61 2.24 -13.67
CA ILE A 234 7.28 2.13 -12.38
C ILE A 234 6.62 1.01 -11.58
N PHE A 235 7.39 0.00 -11.23
CA PHE A 235 7.00 -1.06 -10.31
C PHE A 235 7.17 -0.60 -8.86
N SER A 236 6.16 -0.86 -8.04
CA SER A 236 6.19 -0.56 -6.61
C SER A 236 7.19 -1.45 -5.88
N TYR A 237 7.93 -0.88 -4.95
CA TYR A 237 8.75 -1.66 -4.02
C TYR A 237 7.96 -2.02 -2.76
N THR A 238 8.41 -3.06 -2.06
CA THR A 238 7.79 -3.51 -0.81
C THR A 238 7.80 -2.41 0.25
N ASN A 239 6.61 -2.07 0.75
CA ASN A 239 6.43 -1.19 1.90
C ASN A 239 5.93 -1.99 3.11
N LYS A 240 6.47 -1.72 4.29
CA LYS A 240 6.09 -2.41 5.54
C LYS A 240 5.07 -1.61 6.37
N SER A 241 4.25 -0.76 5.74
CA SER A 241 3.22 -0.01 6.44
C SER A 241 2.28 -0.95 7.19
N ASN A 242 2.09 -0.70 8.48
CA ASN A 242 1.12 -1.41 9.30
C ASN A 242 -0.20 -0.64 9.43
N GLU A 243 -0.17 0.67 9.23
CA GLU A 243 -1.32 1.56 9.43
C GLU A 243 -2.19 1.64 8.17
N LYS A 244 -1.55 1.52 7.01
CA LYS A 244 -2.21 1.58 5.71
C LYS A 244 -1.85 0.34 4.89
N PRO A 245 -2.60 -0.75 5.03
CA PRO A 245 -2.26 -2.03 4.42
C PRO A 245 -2.06 -1.99 2.92
N LEU A 246 -2.81 -1.18 2.19
CA LEU A 246 -2.67 -1.05 0.73
C LEU A 246 -1.36 -0.39 0.30
N GLU A 247 -0.72 0.42 1.15
CA GLU A 247 0.63 0.93 0.86
C GLU A 247 1.68 -0.17 0.76
N ARG A 248 1.35 -1.42 1.14
CA ARG A 248 2.20 -2.60 0.94
C ARG A 248 2.28 -3.02 -0.51
N TYR A 249 1.22 -2.74 -1.27
CA TYR A 249 1.07 -3.10 -2.67
C TYR A 249 1.35 -1.93 -3.60
N TYR A 250 1.27 -0.71 -3.07
CA TYR A 250 1.51 0.49 -3.85
C TYR A 250 2.31 1.51 -3.04
N THR A 251 3.42 1.94 -3.61
CA THR A 251 4.21 3.05 -3.11
C THR A 251 4.33 4.10 -4.20
N HIS A 252 4.03 5.37 -3.87
CA HIS A 252 4.25 6.49 -4.81
C HIS A 252 5.75 6.74 -5.01
N SER A 253 6.40 5.78 -5.66
CA SER A 253 7.84 5.78 -5.93
C SER A 253 8.21 6.89 -6.89
N TYR A 254 9.36 7.53 -6.66
CA TYR A 254 9.89 8.58 -7.52
C TYR A 254 8.89 9.73 -7.77
N PRO A 255 8.39 10.42 -6.71
CA PRO A 255 7.29 11.40 -6.84
C PRO A 255 7.67 12.61 -7.70
N PHE A 256 8.95 12.92 -7.85
CA PHE A 256 9.44 14.07 -8.60
C PHE A 256 10.10 13.70 -9.95
N ILE A 257 10.02 12.43 -10.36
CA ILE A 257 10.74 11.98 -11.56
C ILE A 257 10.26 12.71 -12.83
N SER A 258 9.00 13.09 -12.90
CA SER A 258 8.44 13.88 -14.01
C SER A 258 9.16 15.21 -14.24
N ASN A 259 9.86 15.74 -13.23
CA ASN A 259 10.65 16.97 -13.36
C ASN A 259 11.97 16.78 -14.09
N THR A 260 12.42 15.54 -14.21
CA THR A 260 13.74 15.18 -14.79
C THR A 260 13.63 14.44 -16.13
N LEU A 261 12.43 14.02 -16.51
CA LEU A 261 12.19 13.26 -17.73
C LEU A 261 11.90 14.16 -18.94
N LEU A 262 12.05 13.58 -20.13
CA LEU A 262 11.55 14.20 -21.36
C LEU A 262 10.08 14.57 -21.21
N PRO A 263 9.66 15.80 -21.63
CA PRO A 263 8.34 16.35 -21.30
C PRO A 263 7.15 15.62 -21.96
N ASN A 264 7.42 14.78 -22.95
CA ASN A 264 6.45 13.96 -23.68
C ASN A 264 6.31 12.52 -23.08
N THR A 265 6.77 12.29 -21.84
CA THR A 265 6.75 11.00 -21.18
C THR A 265 5.48 10.80 -20.34
N TYR A 266 4.73 9.75 -20.64
CA TYR A 266 3.69 9.20 -19.78
C TYR A 266 4.34 8.42 -18.63
N ILE A 267 3.89 8.60 -17.40
CA ILE A 267 4.41 7.89 -16.23
C ILE A 267 3.28 7.07 -15.63
N VAL A 268 3.50 5.78 -15.51
CA VAL A 268 2.55 4.82 -14.96
C VAL A 268 3.18 4.15 -13.74
N ARG A 269 2.49 4.18 -12.62
CA ARG A 269 2.89 3.47 -11.40
C ARG A 269 1.91 2.35 -11.15
N ILE A 270 2.39 1.12 -11.13
CA ILE A 270 1.54 -0.06 -10.94
C ILE A 270 1.53 -0.50 -9.48
N ALA A 271 0.38 -1.01 -9.04
CA ALA A 271 0.27 -1.72 -7.77
C ALA A 271 0.72 -3.17 -7.96
N ASP A 272 1.50 -3.67 -7.01
CA ASP A 272 1.98 -5.06 -7.00
C ASP A 272 1.06 -5.91 -6.11
N LEU A 273 -0.09 -6.31 -6.65
CA LEU A 273 -1.07 -7.11 -5.94
C LEU A 273 -0.69 -8.59 -5.97
N GLY A 274 -0.95 -9.25 -4.87
CA GLY A 274 -0.65 -10.67 -4.67
C GLY A 274 0.25 -10.88 -3.45
N GLY A 275 -0.04 -11.93 -2.69
CA GLY A 275 0.70 -12.17 -1.44
C GLY A 275 0.46 -11.14 -0.34
N ALA A 276 1.31 -11.13 0.67
CA ALA A 276 1.19 -10.25 1.83
C ALA A 276 1.90 -8.89 1.65
N PHE A 277 2.86 -8.82 0.74
CA PHE A 277 3.70 -7.65 0.46
C PHE A 277 3.92 -7.43 -1.05
N GLY A 278 2.96 -7.84 -1.85
CA GLY A 278 3.13 -7.94 -3.29
C GLY A 278 3.69 -9.29 -3.73
N CYS A 279 3.77 -9.49 -5.03
CA CYS A 279 4.31 -10.68 -5.66
C CYS A 279 5.48 -10.38 -6.62
N HIS A 280 6.04 -9.18 -6.55
CA HIS A 280 7.12 -8.71 -7.43
C HIS A 280 6.75 -8.76 -8.93
N GLY A 281 5.44 -8.66 -9.23
CA GLY A 281 4.92 -8.82 -10.58
C GLY A 281 4.97 -10.24 -11.12
N LEU A 282 5.20 -11.25 -10.28
CA LEU A 282 5.31 -12.66 -10.66
C LEU A 282 4.00 -13.41 -10.36
N ASN A 283 3.80 -14.53 -11.03
CA ASN A 283 2.67 -15.41 -10.80
C ASN A 283 2.67 -15.94 -9.36
N THR A 284 1.48 -15.97 -8.75
CA THR A 284 1.26 -16.58 -7.44
C THR A 284 0.56 -17.92 -7.58
N LYS A 285 0.50 -18.68 -6.48
CA LYS A 285 -0.28 -19.94 -6.44
C LYS A 285 -1.77 -19.69 -6.62
N PHE A 286 -2.24 -18.51 -6.25
CA PHE A 286 -3.63 -18.08 -6.44
C PHE A 286 -3.89 -17.56 -7.84
N ASP A 287 -3.06 -16.62 -8.32
CA ASP A 287 -3.19 -16.02 -9.65
C ASP A 287 -1.98 -16.35 -10.51
N THR A 288 -2.16 -17.24 -11.47
CA THR A 288 -1.15 -17.70 -12.40
C THR A 288 -1.09 -16.86 -13.68
N ASN A 289 -1.87 -15.76 -13.75
CA ASN A 289 -1.92 -14.87 -14.90
C ASN A 289 -1.24 -13.51 -14.69
N VAL A 290 -0.72 -13.22 -13.49
CA VAL A 290 -0.12 -11.92 -13.17
C VAL A 290 0.89 -11.47 -14.21
N GLU A 291 1.83 -12.35 -14.58
CA GLU A 291 2.87 -12.06 -15.58
C GLU A 291 2.28 -11.74 -16.96
N LYS A 292 1.29 -12.51 -17.38
CA LYS A 292 0.60 -12.32 -18.66
C LYS A 292 -0.21 -11.02 -18.67
N ASP A 293 -0.90 -10.73 -17.57
CA ASP A 293 -1.75 -9.55 -17.46
C ASP A 293 -0.91 -8.27 -17.44
N ILE A 294 0.24 -8.25 -16.76
CA ILE A 294 1.20 -7.14 -16.83
C ILE A 294 1.74 -6.95 -18.24
N GLN A 295 2.12 -8.01 -18.96
CA GLN A 295 2.59 -7.89 -20.34
C GLN A 295 1.48 -7.36 -21.27
N LYS A 296 0.25 -7.84 -21.11
CA LYS A 296 -0.92 -7.35 -21.84
C LYS A 296 -1.22 -5.89 -21.51
N PHE A 297 -1.13 -5.51 -20.24
CA PHE A 297 -1.30 -4.14 -19.76
C PHE A 297 -0.31 -3.18 -20.45
N ILE A 298 0.98 -3.52 -20.47
CA ILE A 298 2.02 -2.71 -21.11
C ILE A 298 1.69 -2.47 -22.59
N LYS A 299 1.35 -3.52 -23.31
CA LYS A 299 0.97 -3.44 -24.74
C LYS A 299 -0.30 -2.65 -24.97
N SER A 300 -1.30 -2.82 -24.09
CA SER A 300 -2.57 -2.08 -24.18
C SER A 300 -2.37 -0.59 -23.98
N LEU A 301 -1.53 -0.17 -23.01
CA LEU A 301 -1.19 1.22 -22.79
C LEU A 301 -0.40 1.81 -23.96
N ALA A 302 0.58 1.09 -24.46
CA ALA A 302 1.36 1.53 -25.63
C ALA A 302 0.45 1.76 -26.84
N SER A 303 -0.48 0.85 -27.10
CA SER A 303 -1.47 0.99 -28.17
C SER A 303 -2.43 2.15 -27.93
N LEU A 304 -2.97 2.29 -26.71
CA LEU A 304 -3.93 3.34 -26.34
C LEU A 304 -3.38 4.75 -26.51
N TYR A 305 -2.09 4.93 -26.21
CA TYR A 305 -1.42 6.23 -26.30
C TYR A 305 -0.55 6.39 -27.56
N GLU A 306 -0.56 5.38 -28.46
CA GLU A 306 0.23 5.38 -29.69
C GLU A 306 1.74 5.56 -29.42
N ILE A 307 2.27 4.73 -28.50
CA ILE A 307 3.67 4.74 -28.07
C ILE A 307 4.38 3.54 -28.71
N ASN A 308 5.51 3.78 -29.35
CA ASN A 308 6.33 2.72 -29.90
C ASN A 308 6.97 1.87 -28.78
N GLU A 309 7.11 0.56 -29.00
CA GLU A 309 7.67 -0.35 -27.98
C GLU A 309 9.13 -0.01 -27.60
N ASP A 310 9.92 0.56 -28.50
CA ASP A 310 11.28 1.04 -28.23
C ASP A 310 11.33 2.33 -27.39
N LYS A 311 10.18 2.97 -27.16
CA LYS A 311 10.01 4.14 -26.29
C LYS A 311 9.41 3.79 -24.91
N ILE A 312 9.44 2.51 -24.57
CA ILE A 312 9.00 2.03 -23.26
C ILE A 312 10.23 1.74 -22.39
N VAL A 313 10.25 2.33 -21.20
CA VAL A 313 11.23 2.02 -20.16
C VAL A 313 10.52 1.54 -18.91
N ILE A 314 11.01 0.49 -18.28
CA ILE A 314 10.48 -0.04 -17.02
C ILE A 314 11.48 0.26 -15.92
N LEU A 315 10.99 0.85 -14.82
CA LEU A 315 11.78 1.26 -13.65
C LEU A 315 11.31 0.52 -12.41
N GLY A 316 12.23 0.13 -11.56
CA GLY A 316 11.93 -0.35 -10.22
C GLY A 316 13.15 -0.43 -9.32
N ALA A 317 12.92 -0.47 -8.01
CA ALA A 317 13.98 -0.68 -7.02
C ALA A 317 13.59 -1.83 -6.09
N SER A 318 14.58 -2.58 -5.59
CA SER A 318 14.35 -3.69 -4.66
C SER A 318 13.37 -4.73 -5.26
N SER A 319 12.26 -5.06 -4.59
CA SER A 319 11.20 -5.92 -5.13
C SER A 319 10.58 -5.37 -6.42
N GLY A 320 10.37 -4.05 -6.51
CA GLY A 320 9.97 -3.41 -7.76
C GLY A 320 11.04 -3.53 -8.85
N GLY A 321 12.32 -3.53 -8.47
CA GLY A 321 13.44 -3.80 -9.37
C GLY A 321 13.41 -5.22 -9.93
N THR A 322 13.02 -6.20 -9.13
CA THR A 322 12.77 -7.58 -9.56
C THR A 322 11.71 -7.63 -10.65
N GLY A 323 10.53 -7.06 -10.40
CA GLY A 323 9.43 -7.01 -11.36
C GLY A 323 9.81 -6.25 -12.64
N ALA A 324 10.44 -5.08 -12.50
CA ALA A 324 10.89 -4.27 -13.63
C ALA A 324 11.85 -5.04 -14.54
N LEU A 325 12.86 -5.67 -13.95
CA LEU A 325 13.85 -6.45 -14.71
C LEU A 325 13.22 -7.68 -15.37
N TYR A 326 12.38 -8.42 -14.60
CA TYR A 326 11.71 -9.61 -15.11
C TYR A 326 10.84 -9.30 -16.33
N HIS A 327 9.95 -8.31 -16.20
CA HIS A 327 9.02 -7.93 -17.26
C HIS A 327 9.70 -7.29 -18.46
N ALA A 328 10.79 -6.57 -18.26
CA ALA A 328 11.58 -6.04 -19.35
C ALA A 328 12.29 -7.14 -20.14
N LEU A 329 12.87 -8.14 -19.48
CA LEU A 329 13.49 -9.28 -20.14
C LEU A 329 12.45 -10.12 -20.88
N LEU A 330 11.28 -10.36 -20.26
CA LEU A 330 10.18 -11.15 -20.83
C LEU A 330 9.58 -10.50 -22.08
N GLY A 331 9.34 -9.17 -22.03
CA GLY A 331 8.69 -8.40 -23.09
C GLY A 331 9.66 -7.68 -24.04
N ASN A 332 10.98 -7.83 -23.83
CA ASN A 332 12.03 -7.13 -24.57
C ASN A 332 11.89 -5.59 -24.51
N TYR A 333 11.59 -5.04 -23.34
CA TYR A 333 11.58 -3.59 -23.08
C TYR A 333 12.92 -3.11 -22.52
N LYS A 334 13.16 -1.81 -22.60
CA LYS A 334 14.25 -1.16 -21.88
C LYS A 334 13.96 -1.10 -20.39
N THR A 335 14.98 -1.23 -19.54
CA THR A 335 14.77 -1.16 -18.09
C THR A 335 15.93 -0.52 -17.35
N TYR A 336 15.59 0.16 -16.27
CA TYR A 336 16.51 0.54 -15.22
C TYR A 336 16.05 -0.08 -13.90
N SER A 337 16.76 -1.10 -13.45
CA SER A 337 16.49 -1.85 -12.23
C SER A 337 17.52 -1.51 -11.18
N ILE A 338 17.06 -1.06 -9.99
CA ILE A 338 17.96 -0.66 -8.91
C ILE A 338 17.94 -1.76 -7.85
N ASP A 339 19.08 -2.42 -7.74
CA ASP A 339 19.39 -3.45 -6.75
C ASP A 339 18.27 -4.47 -6.57
N PRO A 340 17.89 -5.20 -7.65
CA PRO A 340 16.78 -6.14 -7.63
C PRO A 340 17.05 -7.31 -6.67
N TYR A 341 16.02 -7.74 -5.95
CA TYR A 341 16.05 -8.99 -5.21
C TYR A 341 15.89 -10.17 -6.16
N LEU A 342 16.87 -11.03 -6.26
CA LEU A 342 16.90 -12.16 -7.20
C LEU A 342 16.79 -13.54 -6.51
N GLY A 343 16.25 -13.57 -5.28
CA GLY A 343 16.01 -14.82 -4.56
C GLY A 343 17.18 -15.27 -3.68
N SER A 344 17.97 -14.32 -3.12
CA SER A 344 19.05 -14.64 -2.18
C SER A 344 18.52 -15.25 -0.90
N GLU A 345 18.79 -16.54 -0.68
CA GLU A 345 18.44 -17.25 0.56
C GLU A 345 19.21 -16.70 1.76
N GLU A 346 20.44 -16.23 1.55
CA GLU A 346 21.30 -15.70 2.61
C GLU A 346 20.75 -14.43 3.23
N TYR A 347 20.10 -13.56 2.43
CA TYR A 347 19.54 -12.29 2.90
C TYR A 347 18.51 -12.49 4.00
N TYR A 348 17.63 -13.47 3.83
CA TYR A 348 16.58 -13.77 4.80
C TYR A 348 16.94 -14.87 5.79
N LYS A 349 18.14 -15.45 5.71
CA LYS A 349 18.65 -16.49 6.63
C LYS A 349 17.64 -17.63 6.85
N GLY A 350 17.06 -18.14 5.77
CA GLY A 350 16.06 -19.20 5.81
C GLY A 350 14.68 -18.79 6.33
N LYS A 351 14.46 -17.49 6.64
CA LYS A 351 13.14 -16.94 6.98
C LYS A 351 12.46 -16.44 5.71
N ASP A 352 11.14 -16.35 5.75
CA ASP A 352 10.33 -15.74 4.68
C ASP A 352 9.56 -14.53 5.22
N PRO A 353 10.25 -13.40 5.49
CA PRO A 353 9.63 -12.21 6.09
C PRO A 353 8.68 -11.47 5.15
N LEU A 354 8.71 -11.78 3.85
CA LEU A 354 7.85 -11.19 2.83
C LEU A 354 6.79 -12.17 2.32
N TYR A 355 6.73 -13.37 2.91
CA TYR A 355 5.77 -14.42 2.52
C TYR A 355 5.86 -14.83 1.05
N LEU A 356 7.06 -14.90 0.49
CA LEU A 356 7.31 -15.21 -0.92
C LEU A 356 6.98 -16.67 -1.30
N LYS A 357 6.79 -17.57 -0.33
CA LYS A 357 6.28 -18.93 -0.58
C LYS A 357 4.89 -18.97 -1.25
N VAL A 358 4.19 -17.83 -1.36
CA VAL A 358 2.95 -17.72 -2.14
C VAL A 358 3.19 -17.66 -3.64
N LEU A 359 4.40 -17.38 -4.10
CA LEU A 359 4.74 -17.38 -5.52
C LEU A 359 4.55 -18.78 -6.13
N ALA A 360 4.15 -18.84 -7.38
CA ALA A 360 4.00 -20.10 -8.13
C ALA A 360 5.33 -20.79 -8.34
N LYS A 361 6.39 -19.98 -8.60
CA LYS A 361 7.79 -20.38 -8.67
C LYS A 361 8.60 -19.43 -7.81
N ASP A 362 9.73 -19.87 -7.27
CA ASP A 362 10.61 -18.92 -6.62
C ASP A 362 11.22 -17.92 -7.62
N ILE A 363 11.72 -16.81 -7.10
CA ILE A 363 12.23 -15.71 -7.94
C ILE A 363 13.43 -16.17 -8.77
N LYS A 364 14.35 -16.93 -8.18
CA LYS A 364 15.53 -17.43 -8.87
C LYS A 364 15.15 -18.37 -10.02
N GLU A 365 14.21 -19.29 -9.77
CA GLU A 365 13.68 -20.20 -10.79
C GLU A 365 13.00 -19.43 -11.92
N SER A 366 12.21 -18.39 -11.62
CA SER A 366 11.57 -17.54 -12.60
C SER A 366 12.59 -16.90 -13.55
N PHE A 367 13.70 -16.37 -13.02
CA PHE A 367 14.78 -15.82 -13.84
C PHE A 367 15.56 -16.88 -14.63
N LEU A 368 15.66 -18.13 -14.15
CA LEU A 368 16.35 -19.20 -14.89
C LEU A 368 15.64 -19.56 -16.19
N THR A 369 14.35 -19.37 -16.28
CA THR A 369 13.55 -19.69 -17.47
C THR A 369 13.56 -18.60 -18.52
N ILE A 370 14.02 -17.37 -18.18
CA ILE A 370 14.07 -16.26 -19.13
C ILE A 370 15.27 -16.40 -20.05
N GLN A 371 14.99 -16.39 -21.35
CA GLN A 371 15.99 -16.21 -22.40
C GLN A 371 15.84 -14.82 -22.99
N LYS A 372 16.85 -13.96 -22.84
CA LYS A 372 16.84 -12.66 -23.50
C LYS A 372 17.00 -12.87 -25.00
N THR A 373 15.94 -12.61 -25.75
CA THR A 373 15.92 -12.73 -27.22
C THR A 373 16.04 -11.40 -27.95
N GLY A 374 15.98 -10.28 -27.20
CA GLY A 374 15.85 -8.94 -27.75
C GLY A 374 17.11 -8.09 -27.66
N LYS A 375 17.06 -6.92 -28.33
CA LYS A 375 18.15 -5.94 -28.42
C LYS A 375 18.05 -4.80 -27.43
N ASN A 376 16.94 -4.71 -26.66
CA ASN A 376 16.70 -3.59 -25.79
C ASN A 376 17.62 -3.62 -24.55
N ASP A 377 18.06 -2.44 -24.13
CA ASP A 377 19.02 -2.31 -23.04
C ASP A 377 18.36 -2.56 -21.69
N ALA A 378 18.92 -3.49 -20.92
CA ALA A 378 18.57 -3.73 -19.54
C ALA A 378 19.75 -3.32 -18.64
N VAL A 379 19.51 -2.32 -17.80
CA VAL A 379 20.51 -1.70 -16.92
C VAL A 379 20.17 -2.00 -15.47
N ILE A 380 21.13 -2.52 -14.73
CA ILE A 380 21.03 -2.75 -13.28
C ILE A 380 22.02 -1.81 -12.58
N CYS A 381 21.53 -1.07 -11.57
CA CYS A 381 22.40 -0.35 -10.65
C CYS A 381 22.49 -1.12 -9.33
N THR A 382 23.70 -1.35 -8.84
CA THR A 382 23.94 -2.06 -7.57
C THR A 382 25.20 -1.53 -6.90
N SER A 383 25.55 -2.05 -5.74
CA SER A 383 26.80 -1.75 -5.02
C SER A 383 27.44 -3.02 -4.49
N LYS A 384 28.76 -3.06 -4.44
CA LYS A 384 29.52 -4.16 -3.80
C LYS A 384 29.13 -4.41 -2.35
N ASN A 385 28.60 -3.38 -1.68
CA ASN A 385 28.15 -3.46 -0.30
C ASN A 385 26.68 -3.91 -0.16
N SER A 386 25.97 -4.17 -1.27
CA SER A 386 24.64 -4.75 -1.25
C SER A 386 24.71 -6.27 -1.05
N GLU A 387 23.80 -6.78 -0.24
CA GLU A 387 23.61 -8.23 -0.05
C GLU A 387 23.17 -8.94 -1.32
N PHE A 388 22.67 -8.21 -2.33
CA PHE A 388 22.21 -8.76 -3.61
C PHE A 388 23.27 -8.72 -4.71
N TYR A 389 24.44 -8.12 -4.45
CA TYR A 389 25.47 -7.93 -5.44
C TYR A 389 25.88 -9.23 -6.14
N SER A 390 26.16 -10.30 -5.38
CA SER A 390 26.60 -11.57 -5.92
C SER A 390 25.57 -12.20 -6.90
N ASP A 391 24.28 -12.14 -6.53
CA ASP A 391 23.21 -12.67 -7.37
C ASP A 391 23.08 -11.87 -8.68
N ILE A 392 23.26 -10.54 -8.61
CA ILE A 392 23.24 -9.65 -9.80
C ILE A 392 24.40 -9.97 -10.73
N ILE A 393 25.60 -10.16 -10.20
CA ILE A 393 26.77 -10.52 -11.02
C ILE A 393 26.63 -11.91 -11.62
N ASN A 394 26.06 -12.88 -10.88
CA ASN A 394 25.74 -14.20 -11.42
C ASN A 394 24.70 -14.13 -12.56
N LEU A 395 23.68 -13.28 -12.41
CA LEU A 395 22.72 -13.05 -13.50
C LEU A 395 23.37 -12.39 -14.70
N LYS A 396 24.25 -11.40 -14.51
CA LYS A 396 25.05 -10.77 -15.58
C LYS A 396 25.92 -11.77 -16.31
N ALA A 397 26.56 -12.70 -15.60
CA ALA A 397 27.39 -13.74 -16.22
C ALA A 397 26.57 -14.67 -17.13
N ARG A 398 25.28 -14.92 -16.77
CA ARG A 398 24.35 -15.73 -17.56
C ARG A 398 23.72 -14.95 -18.73
N ILE A 399 23.47 -13.65 -18.55
CA ILE A 399 22.90 -12.74 -19.56
C ILE A 399 23.92 -11.62 -19.80
N PRO A 400 24.92 -11.82 -20.65
CA PRO A 400 26.04 -10.87 -20.86
C PRO A 400 25.60 -9.51 -21.42
N GLU A 401 24.42 -9.43 -22.04
CA GLU A 401 23.85 -8.19 -22.57
C GLU A 401 23.36 -7.23 -21.48
N LEU A 402 23.06 -7.71 -20.26
CA LEU A 402 22.74 -6.85 -19.13
C LEU A 402 23.88 -5.85 -18.91
N LYS A 403 23.54 -4.61 -18.58
CA LYS A 403 24.50 -3.59 -18.19
C LYS A 403 24.45 -3.40 -16.69
N VAL A 404 25.60 -3.31 -16.04
CA VAL A 404 25.68 -3.10 -14.59
C VAL A 404 26.41 -1.78 -14.31
N ILE A 405 25.76 -0.95 -13.53
CA ILE A 405 26.35 0.23 -12.92
C ILE A 405 26.67 -0.12 -11.47
N GLU A 406 27.94 -0.30 -11.17
CA GLU A 406 28.41 -0.48 -9.79
C GLU A 406 28.57 0.90 -9.15
N TYR A 407 27.75 1.20 -8.16
CA TYR A 407 27.77 2.46 -7.43
C TYR A 407 28.37 2.26 -6.02
N ASN A 408 29.66 2.52 -5.91
CA ASN A 408 30.45 2.22 -4.71
C ASN A 408 30.63 3.47 -3.83
N ASP A 409 29.54 4.02 -3.30
CA ASP A 409 29.57 5.09 -2.28
C ASP A 409 29.87 4.47 -0.91
N PRO A 410 30.88 4.95 -0.15
CA PRO A 410 31.17 4.47 1.20
C PRO A 410 29.99 4.59 2.18
N GLY A 411 29.02 5.45 1.89
CA GLY A 411 27.77 5.57 2.63
C GLY A 411 26.78 4.45 2.40
N ILE A 412 26.97 3.59 1.38
CA ILE A 412 26.16 2.39 1.18
C ILE A 412 26.74 1.26 2.03
N LYS A 413 25.95 0.77 3.00
CA LYS A 413 26.32 -0.33 3.89
C LYS A 413 25.47 -1.58 3.66
N ASN A 414 24.33 -1.44 2.98
CA ASN A 414 23.36 -2.51 2.76
C ASN A 414 22.41 -2.17 1.61
N HIS A 415 21.62 -3.17 1.18
CA HIS A 415 20.63 -3.08 0.12
C HIS A 415 19.73 -1.82 0.16
N PRO A 416 19.03 -1.47 1.29
CA PRO A 416 18.11 -0.32 1.28
C PRO A 416 18.78 1.02 0.95
N GLN A 417 20.09 1.13 1.15
CA GLN A 417 20.81 2.37 0.89
C GLN A 417 21.18 2.55 -0.58
N VAL A 418 21.19 1.49 -1.38
CA VAL A 418 21.51 1.60 -2.81
C VAL A 418 20.51 2.52 -3.49
N ALA A 419 19.20 2.21 -3.39
CA ALA A 419 18.16 3.02 -4.02
C ALA A 419 18.16 4.48 -3.50
N SER A 420 18.31 4.70 -2.19
CA SER A 420 18.31 6.05 -1.61
C SER A 420 19.48 6.92 -2.09
N LYS A 421 20.64 6.30 -2.34
CA LYS A 421 21.84 6.99 -2.82
C LYS A 421 21.87 7.20 -4.34
N THR A 422 21.15 6.37 -5.09
CA THR A 422 21.19 6.38 -6.57
C THR A 422 19.93 6.95 -7.22
N ASN A 423 18.94 7.39 -6.45
CA ASN A 423 17.68 7.93 -6.96
C ASN A 423 17.84 9.04 -8.01
N TYR A 424 18.87 9.91 -7.87
CA TYR A 424 19.12 11.00 -8.80
C TYR A 424 19.58 10.51 -10.19
N LEU A 425 20.15 9.29 -10.28
CA LEU A 425 20.55 8.69 -11.55
C LEU A 425 19.36 8.26 -12.39
N ALA A 426 18.20 8.03 -11.77
CA ALA A 426 17.03 7.49 -12.47
C ALA A 426 16.63 8.35 -13.68
N GLY A 427 16.50 9.66 -13.50
CA GLY A 427 16.16 10.58 -14.59
C GLY A 427 17.19 10.56 -15.74
N VAL A 428 18.48 10.52 -15.38
CA VAL A 428 19.58 10.49 -16.38
C VAL A 428 19.56 9.19 -17.17
N ILE A 429 19.49 8.05 -16.49
CA ILE A 429 19.53 6.73 -17.14
C ILE A 429 18.28 6.52 -18.01
N ILE A 430 17.08 6.87 -17.49
CA ILE A 430 15.84 6.71 -18.25
C ILE A 430 15.84 7.57 -19.51
N ASN A 431 16.26 8.84 -19.43
CA ASN A 431 16.35 9.70 -20.62
C ASN A 431 17.36 9.15 -21.65
N ASN A 432 18.51 8.62 -21.20
CA ASN A 432 19.46 7.99 -22.10
C ASN A 432 18.84 6.76 -22.79
N LEU A 433 18.09 5.92 -22.06
CA LEU A 433 17.39 4.78 -22.65
C LEU A 433 16.31 5.22 -23.65
N LEU A 434 15.53 6.25 -23.35
CA LEU A 434 14.49 6.80 -24.24
C LEU A 434 15.08 7.44 -25.51
N LEU A 435 16.28 7.98 -25.42
CA LEU A 435 17.00 8.61 -26.53
C LEU A 435 17.92 7.65 -27.29
N ASP A 436 17.88 6.36 -26.97
CA ASP A 436 18.70 5.31 -27.60
C ASP A 436 20.23 5.49 -27.38
N TYR A 437 20.63 6.24 -26.35
CA TYR A 437 22.03 6.32 -25.97
C TYR A 437 22.50 5.02 -25.33
N LYS A 438 23.62 4.49 -25.83
CA LYS A 438 24.20 3.24 -25.33
C LYS A 438 24.78 3.43 -23.93
N ILE A 439 24.28 2.65 -22.99
CA ILE A 439 24.83 2.54 -21.63
C ILE A 439 25.82 1.37 -21.60
N LYS A 440 26.96 1.58 -20.96
CA LYS A 440 28.00 0.56 -20.79
C LYS A 440 28.08 0.15 -19.31
N ASP A 441 28.69 -1.01 -19.08
CA ASP A 441 29.12 -1.38 -17.75
C ASP A 441 30.01 -0.26 -17.19
N THR A 442 29.72 0.20 -15.97
CA THR A 442 30.35 1.37 -15.38
C THR A 442 30.57 1.13 -13.89
N ILE A 443 31.72 1.52 -13.40
CA ILE A 443 32.05 1.54 -11.98
C ILE A 443 32.19 3.01 -11.57
N LEU A 444 31.40 3.41 -10.57
CA LEU A 444 31.42 4.73 -9.96
C LEU A 444 31.93 4.57 -8.52
N ASP A 445 33.17 4.96 -8.30
CA ASP A 445 33.82 4.95 -6.97
C ASP A 445 33.85 6.39 -6.42
N PHE A 446 33.47 6.59 -5.15
CA PHE A 446 33.35 7.88 -4.47
C PHE A 446 34.20 7.96 -3.23
#